data_b4296047da3756dccb364cc85eca6d92
#
_entry.id   b4296047da3756dccb364cc85eca6d92
#
_cell.length_a   1.000
_cell.length_b   1.000
_cell.length_c   1.000
_cell.angle_alpha   90.00
_cell.angle_beta   90.00
_cell.angle_gamma   90.00
#
_symmetry.space_group_name_H-M   'P 1'
#
loop_
_entity.id
_entity.type
_entity.pdbx_description
1 polymer ?
#
loop_
_entity_poly.entity_id
_entity_poly.type
_entity_poly.pdbx_seq_one_letter_code
_entity_poly.pdbx_strand_id
1 'polypeptide(L)'
;MENISRLKFFERNGFKMTNPYWAWSGVNKDKKLVMFNVWEHFKEKDNGKLRYIVLCDAWEHATDSSKGFNDSLKNINLVINDDYKLCIAIAEPTVKFAMPVAKEDEEVKIKHIKSSFYFISDVVKENGIYWGYPVKRVNV
;
A
#
# COMPACT_ATOMS: atom_id res chain seq x y z
N MET A 1 16.12 -15.55 -0.41
CA MET A 1 14.94 -14.78 -0.88
C MET A 1 15.41 -13.68 -1.83
N GLU A 2 14.85 -13.64 -3.00
CA GLU A 2 15.20 -12.62 -3.98
C GLU A 2 14.63 -11.27 -3.60
N ASN A 3 15.47 -10.23 -3.55
CA ASN A 3 15.00 -8.87 -3.33
C ASN A 3 14.58 -8.27 -4.66
N ILE A 4 13.29 -8.04 -4.83
CA ILE A 4 12.77 -7.39 -6.03
C ILE A 4 12.21 -6.02 -5.69
N SER A 5 12.25 -5.11 -6.65
CA SER A 5 11.68 -3.79 -6.46
C SER A 5 10.16 -3.86 -6.39
N ARG A 6 9.55 -2.83 -5.80
CA ARG A 6 8.10 -2.69 -5.77
C ARG A 6 7.51 -2.72 -7.18
N LEU A 7 8.13 -1.99 -8.11
CA LEU A 7 7.69 -1.95 -9.51
C LEU A 7 7.65 -3.35 -10.13
N LYS A 8 8.74 -4.11 -9.99
CA LYS A 8 8.80 -5.46 -10.54
C LYS A 8 7.77 -6.39 -9.91
N PHE A 9 7.57 -6.30 -8.59
CA PHE A 9 6.57 -7.10 -7.90
C PHE A 9 5.16 -6.79 -8.41
N PHE A 10 4.82 -5.51 -8.54
CA PHE A 10 3.52 -5.10 -9.04
C PHE A 10 3.32 -5.55 -10.49
N GLU A 11 4.29 -5.29 -11.37
CA GLU A 11 4.20 -5.72 -12.78
C GLU A 11 4.07 -7.22 -12.93
N ARG A 12 4.86 -7.98 -12.17
CA ARG A 12 4.85 -9.45 -12.21
C ARG A 12 3.48 -10.01 -11.85
N ASN A 13 2.73 -9.31 -11.02
CA ASN A 13 1.39 -9.72 -10.58
C ASN A 13 0.26 -9.02 -11.36
N GLY A 14 0.57 -8.31 -12.41
CA GLY A 14 -0.42 -7.71 -13.30
C GLY A 14 -0.92 -6.33 -12.89
N PHE A 15 -0.25 -5.69 -11.93
CA PHE A 15 -0.61 -4.35 -11.46
C PHE A 15 0.20 -3.28 -12.15
N LYS A 16 -0.49 -2.32 -12.76
CA LYS A 16 0.16 -1.19 -13.43
C LYS A 16 0.18 0.03 -12.52
N MET A 17 1.37 0.56 -12.30
CA MET A 17 1.57 1.80 -11.55
C MET A 17 1.50 3.00 -12.50
N THR A 18 0.86 4.08 -12.06
CA THR A 18 0.77 5.32 -12.86
C THR A 18 2.16 5.89 -13.14
N ASN A 19 3.04 5.86 -12.13
CA ASN A 19 4.42 6.30 -12.28
C ASN A 19 5.29 5.52 -11.30
N PRO A 20 6.38 4.84 -11.77
CA PRO A 20 7.20 4.00 -10.91
C PRO A 20 7.99 4.78 -9.85
N TYR A 21 8.15 6.09 -10.01
CA TYR A 21 8.94 6.90 -9.09
C TYR A 21 8.14 7.43 -7.90
N TRP A 22 6.88 7.83 -8.12
CA TRP A 22 6.10 8.47 -7.07
C TRP A 22 4.76 7.78 -6.74
N ALA A 23 4.29 6.84 -7.54
CA ALA A 23 3.04 6.14 -7.25
C ALA A 23 3.23 5.13 -6.11
N TRP A 24 2.22 5.02 -5.22
CA TRP A 24 2.22 4.12 -4.08
C TRP A 24 1.37 2.88 -4.28
N SER A 25 0.66 2.81 -5.39
CA SER A 25 -0.28 1.73 -5.69
C SER A 25 -0.29 1.42 -7.18
N GLY A 26 -0.84 0.27 -7.52
CA GLY A 26 -1.03 -0.16 -8.88
C GLY A 26 -2.41 -0.77 -9.10
N VAL A 27 -2.85 -0.82 -10.35
CA VAL A 27 -4.19 -1.27 -10.72
C VAL A 27 -4.12 -2.39 -11.75
N ASN A 28 -4.91 -3.43 -11.54
CA ASN A 28 -5.19 -4.46 -12.53
C ASN A 28 -6.64 -4.30 -12.96
N LYS A 29 -6.86 -3.62 -14.08
CA LYS A 29 -8.21 -3.31 -14.57
C LYS A 29 -8.97 -4.56 -15.03
N ASP A 30 -8.26 -5.52 -15.59
CA ASP A 30 -8.88 -6.74 -16.12
C ASP A 30 -9.50 -7.59 -15.01
N LYS A 31 -8.83 -7.66 -13.88
CA LYS A 31 -9.30 -8.42 -12.72
C LYS A 31 -9.99 -7.57 -11.66
N LYS A 32 -10.05 -6.27 -11.86
CA LYS A 32 -10.58 -5.29 -10.90
C LYS A 32 -9.92 -5.40 -9.53
N LEU A 33 -8.60 -5.29 -9.52
CA LEU A 33 -7.79 -5.34 -8.32
C LEU A 33 -6.96 -4.07 -8.21
N VAL A 34 -6.76 -3.60 -6.98
CA VAL A 34 -5.87 -2.49 -6.67
C VAL A 34 -4.88 -2.99 -5.62
N MET A 35 -3.59 -2.82 -5.86
CA MET A 35 -2.57 -3.21 -4.89
C MET A 35 -1.90 -1.99 -4.29
N PHE A 36 -1.80 -1.98 -2.97
CA PHE A 36 -1.04 -0.98 -2.20
C PHE A 36 0.15 -1.65 -1.54
N ASN A 37 1.25 -0.91 -1.48
CA ASN A 37 2.38 -1.23 -0.62
C ASN A 37 2.03 -0.81 0.80
N VAL A 38 2.13 -1.73 1.76
CA VAL A 38 1.91 -1.42 3.17
C VAL A 38 3.17 -1.69 3.97
N TRP A 39 3.37 -0.91 5.05
CA TRP A 39 4.57 -1.00 5.86
C TRP A 39 4.37 -2.01 7.00
N GLU A 40 5.27 -2.97 7.11
CA GLU A 40 5.22 -4.01 8.14
C GLU A 40 5.14 -3.44 9.56
N HIS A 41 5.88 -2.37 9.84
CA HIS A 41 5.93 -1.81 11.19
C HIS A 41 4.70 -0.99 11.59
N PHE A 42 3.75 -0.78 10.66
CA PHE A 42 2.49 -0.09 10.95
C PHE A 42 1.32 -1.04 11.20
N LYS A 43 1.58 -2.34 11.22
CA LYS A 43 0.50 -3.28 11.52
C LYS A 43 0.10 -3.18 12.98
N GLU A 44 -1.19 -3.40 13.24
CA GLU A 44 -1.71 -3.49 14.61
C GLU A 44 -2.88 -4.46 14.67
N LYS A 45 -3.28 -4.83 15.88
CA LYS A 45 -4.48 -5.66 16.08
C LYS A 45 -5.62 -4.78 16.55
N ASP A 46 -6.77 -4.95 15.92
CA ASP A 46 -8.03 -4.32 16.28
C ASP A 46 -9.04 -5.42 16.61
N ASN A 47 -9.43 -5.53 17.88
CA ASN A 47 -10.33 -6.59 18.36
C ASN A 47 -9.86 -8.00 17.95
N GLY A 48 -8.55 -8.24 18.02
CA GLY A 48 -7.95 -9.52 17.64
C GLY A 48 -7.72 -9.71 16.16
N LYS A 49 -8.13 -8.77 15.31
CA LYS A 49 -7.90 -8.82 13.87
C LYS A 49 -6.71 -7.98 13.48
N LEU A 50 -5.82 -8.55 12.68
CA LEU A 50 -4.66 -7.84 12.15
C LEU A 50 -5.10 -6.83 11.10
N ARG A 51 -4.55 -5.62 11.14
CA ARG A 51 -4.78 -4.60 10.13
C ARG A 51 -3.51 -3.82 9.82
N TYR A 52 -3.46 -3.28 8.60
CA TYR A 52 -2.34 -2.48 8.11
C TYR A 52 -2.84 -1.12 7.66
N ILE A 53 -2.01 -0.09 7.82
CA ILE A 53 -2.32 1.22 7.25
C ILE A 53 -2.08 1.17 5.75
N VAL A 54 -3.13 1.43 4.98
CA VAL A 54 -3.06 1.47 3.51
C VAL A 54 -2.81 2.89 3.04
N LEU A 55 -3.54 3.85 3.58
CA LEU A 55 -3.41 5.26 3.24
C LEU A 55 -3.85 6.10 4.45
N CYS A 56 -3.16 7.21 4.67
CA CYS A 56 -3.47 8.14 5.76
C CYS A 56 -3.61 9.56 5.21
N ASP A 57 -4.67 10.27 5.60
CA ASP A 57 -4.90 11.65 5.15
C ASP A 57 -3.73 12.59 5.50
N ALA A 58 -3.02 12.33 6.58
CA ALA A 58 -1.85 13.10 6.98
C ALA A 58 -0.70 13.03 5.97
N TRP A 59 -0.70 12.02 5.09
CA TRP A 59 0.34 11.86 4.07
C TRP A 59 0.17 12.77 2.87
N GLU A 60 -0.94 13.49 2.77
CA GLU A 60 -1.19 14.43 1.66
C GLU A 60 -0.07 15.44 1.50
N HIS A 61 0.50 15.89 2.61
CA HIS A 61 1.56 16.90 2.65
C HIS A 61 2.92 16.35 3.09
N ALA A 62 3.10 15.03 3.03
CA ALA A 62 4.33 14.37 3.50
C ALA A 62 5.55 14.62 2.61
N THR A 63 5.32 15.05 1.38
CA THR A 63 6.38 15.35 0.40
C THR A 63 6.06 16.68 -0.28
N ASP A 64 7.01 17.21 -1.04
CA ASP A 64 6.81 18.43 -1.83
C ASP A 64 5.72 18.30 -2.88
N SER A 65 5.33 17.04 -3.18
CA SER A 65 4.31 16.75 -4.18
C SER A 65 3.24 15.85 -3.59
N SER A 66 1.99 16.23 -3.77
CA SER A 66 0.84 15.41 -3.38
C SER A 66 0.44 14.38 -4.45
N LYS A 67 1.24 14.20 -5.50
CA LYS A 67 0.92 13.29 -6.62
C LYS A 67 0.70 11.84 -6.15
N GLY A 68 1.58 11.34 -5.30
CA GLY A 68 1.46 9.98 -4.77
C GLY A 68 0.19 9.80 -3.94
N PHE A 69 -0.13 10.77 -3.09
CA PHE A 69 -1.34 10.76 -2.29
C PHE A 69 -2.59 10.81 -3.17
N ASN A 70 -2.65 11.76 -4.11
CA ASN A 70 -3.81 11.92 -4.99
C ASN A 70 -4.05 10.70 -5.87
N ASP A 71 -2.98 10.12 -6.42
CA ASP A 71 -3.05 8.87 -7.18
C ASP A 71 -3.58 7.72 -6.31
N SER A 72 -3.09 7.62 -5.08
CA SER A 72 -3.53 6.60 -4.13
C SER A 72 -5.00 6.78 -3.73
N LEU A 73 -5.43 8.02 -3.52
CA LEU A 73 -6.82 8.32 -3.19
C LEU A 73 -7.75 7.92 -4.34
N LYS A 74 -7.35 8.21 -5.58
CA LYS A 74 -8.07 7.78 -6.77
C LYS A 74 -8.21 6.26 -6.81
N ASN A 75 -7.12 5.55 -6.55
CA ASN A 75 -7.09 4.10 -6.61
C ASN A 75 -7.88 3.44 -5.47
N ILE A 76 -7.82 3.98 -4.25
CA ILE A 76 -8.62 3.43 -3.14
C ILE A 76 -10.12 3.65 -3.38
N ASN A 77 -10.50 4.71 -4.09
CA ASN A 77 -11.88 4.96 -4.47
C ASN A 77 -12.42 3.93 -5.47
N LEU A 78 -11.55 3.32 -6.27
CA LEU A 78 -11.96 2.18 -7.13
C LEU A 78 -12.45 1.01 -6.26
N VAL A 79 -11.81 0.79 -5.12
CA VAL A 79 -12.22 -0.27 -4.19
C VAL A 79 -13.54 0.09 -3.51
N ILE A 80 -13.67 1.32 -3.07
CA ILE A 80 -14.85 1.76 -2.30
C ILE A 80 -16.10 1.91 -3.19
N ASN A 81 -15.92 2.46 -4.40
CA ASN A 81 -17.04 2.88 -5.25
C ASN A 81 -17.25 2.02 -6.50
N ASP A 82 -16.24 1.31 -6.98
CA ASP A 82 -16.28 0.64 -8.30
C ASP A 82 -16.08 -0.88 -8.22
N ASP A 83 -16.29 -1.47 -7.05
CA ASP A 83 -16.21 -2.92 -6.84
C ASP A 83 -14.84 -3.56 -7.11
N TYR A 84 -13.77 -2.77 -7.09
CA TYR A 84 -12.43 -3.33 -7.12
C TYR A 84 -12.09 -3.95 -5.76
N LYS A 85 -11.27 -4.98 -5.75
CA LYS A 85 -10.76 -5.57 -4.51
C LYS A 85 -9.42 -4.96 -4.15
N LEU A 86 -9.21 -4.73 -2.85
CA LEU A 86 -7.93 -4.26 -2.34
C LEU A 86 -6.99 -5.43 -2.16
N CYS A 87 -5.76 -5.25 -2.63
CA CYS A 87 -4.65 -6.15 -2.37
C CYS A 87 -3.56 -5.37 -1.64
N ILE A 88 -2.90 -6.00 -0.70
CA ILE A 88 -1.79 -5.36 0.03
C ILE A 88 -0.53 -6.22 -0.06
N ALA A 89 0.58 -5.57 -0.42
CA ALA A 89 1.90 -6.16 -0.44
C ALA A 89 2.70 -5.59 0.72
N ILE A 90 3.37 -6.44 1.49
CA ILE A 90 4.05 -6.05 2.71
C ILE A 90 5.50 -5.72 2.43
N ALA A 91 5.95 -4.57 2.89
CA ALA A 91 7.33 -4.12 2.72
C ALA A 91 7.95 -3.65 4.02
N GLU A 92 9.26 -3.77 4.12
CA GLU A 92 10.05 -3.16 5.18
C GLU A 92 10.74 -1.91 4.64
N PRO A 93 10.69 -0.77 5.35
CA PRO A 93 11.40 0.42 4.93
C PRO A 93 12.89 0.35 5.31
N THR A 94 13.73 1.15 4.63
CA THR A 94 15.14 1.30 4.98
C THR A 94 15.31 1.96 6.35
N VAL A 95 14.37 2.85 6.69
CA VAL A 95 14.35 3.56 7.98
C VAL A 95 12.94 3.43 8.54
N LYS A 96 12.82 2.94 9.77
CA LYS A 96 11.51 2.89 10.44
C LYS A 96 11.13 4.30 10.89
N PHE A 97 9.97 4.74 10.49
CA PHE A 97 9.47 6.07 10.81
C PHE A 97 8.18 5.96 11.63
N ALA A 98 7.91 7.01 12.39
CA ALA A 98 6.70 7.06 13.22
C ALA A 98 5.49 7.52 12.40
N MET A 99 4.30 7.08 12.83
CA MET A 99 3.07 7.60 12.28
C MET A 99 2.94 9.11 12.56
N PRO A 100 2.33 9.85 11.63
CA PRO A 100 1.80 9.39 10.36
C PRO A 100 2.80 9.43 9.20
N VAL A 101 3.91 10.20 9.32
CA VAL A 101 4.84 10.42 8.23
C VAL A 101 6.29 10.39 8.70
N ALA A 102 7.20 10.11 7.77
CA ALA A 102 8.63 10.24 8.01
C ALA A 102 9.01 11.71 8.21
N LYS A 103 10.12 11.96 8.88
CA LYS A 103 10.68 13.30 9.01
C LYS A 103 11.10 13.82 7.63
N GLU A 104 11.02 15.15 7.44
CA GLU A 104 11.31 15.79 6.15
C GLU A 104 12.65 15.39 5.54
N ASP A 105 13.67 15.24 6.38
CA ASP A 105 15.03 14.92 5.95
C ASP A 105 15.30 13.42 5.82
N GLU A 106 14.32 12.57 6.11
CA GLU A 106 14.45 11.12 5.98
C GLU A 106 13.98 10.65 4.62
N GLU A 107 14.88 9.99 3.88
CA GLU A 107 14.51 9.32 2.65
C GLU A 107 14.08 7.89 2.97
N VAL A 108 12.77 7.63 2.91
CA VAL A 108 12.23 6.30 3.17
C VAL A 108 12.16 5.52 1.87
N LYS A 109 12.94 4.47 1.80
CA LYS A 109 12.93 3.54 0.66
C LYS A 109 12.50 2.16 1.13
N ILE A 110 12.03 1.35 0.20
CA ILE A 110 11.74 -0.05 0.47
C ILE A 110 13.05 -0.81 0.58
N LYS A 111 13.32 -1.39 1.76
CA LYS A 111 14.45 -2.28 1.99
C LYS A 111 14.24 -3.59 1.24
N HIS A 112 13.08 -4.20 1.41
CA HIS A 112 12.64 -5.32 0.61
C HIS A 112 11.12 -5.43 0.69
N ILE A 113 10.53 -6.06 -0.32
CA ILE A 113 9.11 -6.40 -0.34
C ILE A 113 8.98 -7.92 -0.21
N LYS A 114 7.99 -8.37 0.56
CA LYS A 114 7.70 -9.81 0.63
C LYS A 114 7.10 -10.24 -0.69
N SER A 115 7.91 -10.91 -1.52
CA SER A 115 7.59 -11.19 -2.91
C SER A 115 6.98 -12.56 -3.16
N SER A 116 6.84 -13.39 -2.13
CA SER A 116 6.24 -14.72 -2.27
C SER A 116 4.73 -14.73 -2.11
N PHE A 117 4.13 -13.63 -1.66
CA PHE A 117 2.69 -13.52 -1.45
C PHE A 117 2.23 -12.08 -1.34
N TYR A 118 0.92 -11.89 -1.47
CA TYR A 118 0.22 -10.68 -1.05
C TYR A 118 -1.12 -11.09 -0.43
N PHE A 119 -1.84 -10.14 0.16
CA PHE A 119 -3.16 -10.41 0.73
C PHE A 119 -4.25 -9.70 -0.05
N ILE A 120 -5.40 -10.38 -0.21
CA ILE A 120 -6.66 -9.70 -0.52
C ILE A 120 -7.18 -9.19 0.82
N SER A 121 -7.67 -7.96 0.85
CA SER A 121 -7.96 -7.25 2.08
C SER A 121 -9.31 -6.54 2.02
N ASP A 122 -9.99 -6.46 3.14
CA ASP A 122 -11.08 -5.52 3.32
C ASP A 122 -10.50 -4.14 3.64
N VAL A 123 -11.26 -3.07 3.39
CA VAL A 123 -10.85 -1.72 3.71
C VAL A 123 -11.89 -1.03 4.57
N VAL A 124 -11.41 -0.34 5.62
CA VAL A 124 -12.25 0.48 6.51
C VAL A 124 -11.57 1.82 6.70
N LYS A 125 -12.30 2.91 6.53
CA LYS A 125 -11.79 4.24 6.83
C LYS A 125 -12.22 4.64 8.24
N GLU A 126 -11.25 5.00 9.07
CA GLU A 126 -11.48 5.40 10.46
C GLU A 126 -10.51 6.50 10.85
N ASN A 127 -11.03 7.65 11.28
CA ASN A 127 -10.22 8.79 11.74
C ASN A 127 -9.14 9.23 10.74
N GLY A 128 -9.49 9.31 9.44
CA GLY A 128 -8.56 9.75 8.40
C GLY A 128 -7.55 8.68 7.96
N ILE A 129 -7.72 7.46 8.41
CA ILE A 129 -6.84 6.34 8.05
C ILE A 129 -7.65 5.26 7.32
N TYR A 130 -7.15 4.82 6.17
CA TYR A 130 -7.70 3.66 5.49
C TYR A 130 -6.94 2.43 5.99
N TRP A 131 -7.66 1.55 6.69
CA TRP A 131 -7.11 0.32 7.23
C TRP A 131 -7.44 -0.86 6.32
N GLY A 132 -6.43 -1.69 6.06
CA GLY A 132 -6.61 -2.95 5.34
C GLY A 132 -6.60 -4.12 6.31
N TYR A 133 -7.68 -4.92 6.29
CA TYR A 133 -7.79 -6.14 7.08
C TYR A 133 -7.56 -7.33 6.14
N PRO A 134 -6.42 -8.04 6.24
CA PRO A 134 -6.17 -9.18 5.38
C PRO A 134 -7.25 -10.25 5.52
N VAL A 135 -7.79 -10.71 4.41
CA VAL A 135 -8.84 -11.71 4.36
C VAL A 135 -8.32 -13.02 3.78
N LYS A 136 -7.50 -12.93 2.73
CA LYS A 136 -7.01 -14.11 2.03
C LYS A 136 -5.58 -13.89 1.55
N ARG A 137 -4.72 -14.87 1.83
CA ARG A 137 -3.34 -14.86 1.30
C ARG A 137 -3.34 -15.43 -0.12
N VAL A 138 -2.66 -14.74 -1.02
CA VAL A 138 -2.43 -15.18 -2.39
C VAL A 138 -0.94 -15.45 -2.54
N ASN A 139 -0.58 -16.70 -2.78
CA ASN A 139 0.80 -17.09 -3.03
C ASN A 139 1.16 -16.82 -4.48
N VAL A 140 2.36 -16.32 -4.67
CA VAL A 140 2.87 -15.93 -6.00
C VAL A 140 3.86 -16.96 -6.51
#